data_a69989861e5288aa18a9f78a3faccb0a
#
_entry.id   a69989861e5288aa18a9f78a3faccb0a
#
_cell.length_a   1.000
_cell.length_b   1.000
_cell.length_c   1.000
_cell.angle_alpha   90.00
_cell.angle_beta   90.00
_cell.angle_gamma   90.00
#
_symmetry.space_group_name_H-M   'P 1'
#
loop_
_entity.id
_entity.type
_entity.pdbx_description
1 polymer ?
#
loop_
_entity_poly.entity_id
_entity_poly.type
_entity_poly.pdbx_seq_one_letter_code
_entity_poly.pdbx_strand_id
1 'polypeptide(L)'
;MSDRFSVARWKPGQLLPPRDARDGSLVFVVAVLCFLACLTALAALASTRAATGWTAQLTGSATVVVRPRASESPDSAAARAAETLSGVRGVTEARALPKDKAEALLEPWIGREALVADLPVPRLVTLDLDPRAPATAATLAKALKDANVDAVVDDHSRWIADIERAARLAAWAAIGVFGLIATAAAAVIVFATRAALTARHDIVEVLHLSGAEDGFIANLFQNRFAGMAFFAGLLGGAGAAMIGAGARLVGGGQGLTPVLPLAWIDLLAPLPCPLVAALVAGIAARAASLRLLRAMP
;
A
#
# COMPACT_ATOMS: atom_id res chain seq x y z
N MET A 1 35.76 -63.75 -9.63
CA MET A 1 35.97 -62.52 -10.39
C MET A 1 34.61 -62.09 -10.91
N SER A 2 33.91 -61.21 -10.17
CA SER A 2 32.61 -60.69 -10.54
C SER A 2 32.75 -59.19 -10.76
N ASP A 3 32.88 -58.82 -12.02
CA ASP A 3 32.88 -57.41 -12.45
C ASP A 3 31.49 -56.84 -12.21
N ARG A 4 31.38 -55.98 -11.20
CA ARG A 4 30.21 -55.14 -10.98
C ARG A 4 30.21 -54.04 -12.04
N PHE A 5 29.41 -54.20 -13.05
CA PHE A 5 29.01 -53.09 -13.94
C PHE A 5 28.29 -52.04 -13.09
N SER A 6 28.99 -51.02 -12.65
CA SER A 6 28.39 -49.81 -12.11
C SER A 6 27.69 -49.10 -13.27
N VAL A 7 26.37 -49.18 -13.31
CA VAL A 7 25.54 -48.33 -14.18
C VAL A 7 25.76 -46.92 -13.67
N ALA A 8 26.70 -46.21 -14.30
CA ALA A 8 26.86 -44.80 -14.10
C ALA A 8 25.51 -44.15 -14.37
N ARG A 9 24.91 -43.52 -13.34
CA ARG A 9 23.70 -42.73 -13.50
C ARG A 9 23.96 -41.69 -14.58
N TRP A 10 23.43 -41.96 -15.76
CA TRP A 10 23.46 -41.03 -16.89
C TRP A 10 22.70 -39.78 -16.46
N LYS A 11 23.43 -38.73 -16.06
CA LYS A 11 22.82 -37.42 -15.88
C LYS A 11 22.58 -36.88 -17.29
N PRO A 12 21.31 -36.67 -17.71
CA PRO A 12 21.09 -36.08 -19.02
C PRO A 12 21.86 -34.75 -19.07
N GLY A 13 22.74 -34.60 -20.06
CA GLY A 13 23.51 -33.40 -20.29
C GLY A 13 22.53 -32.24 -20.34
N GLN A 14 22.90 -31.08 -19.77
CA GLN A 14 22.07 -29.89 -19.85
C GLN A 14 21.89 -29.55 -21.33
N LEU A 15 20.68 -29.80 -21.91
CA LEU A 15 20.32 -29.53 -23.29
C LEU A 15 20.44 -28.03 -23.64
N LEU A 16 20.52 -27.18 -22.62
CA LEU A 16 20.74 -25.76 -22.76
C LEU A 16 22.08 -25.39 -22.08
N PRO A 17 23.01 -24.72 -22.79
CA PRO A 17 24.29 -24.32 -22.18
C PRO A 17 24.07 -23.43 -20.96
N PRO A 18 24.93 -23.58 -19.92
CA PRO A 18 24.85 -22.77 -18.73
C PRO A 18 25.19 -21.32 -19.07
N ARG A 19 24.30 -20.41 -18.70
CA ARG A 19 24.42 -18.95 -18.63
C ARG A 19 25.15 -18.27 -19.78
N ASP A 20 24.38 -17.80 -20.75
CA ASP A 20 24.83 -16.79 -21.73
C ASP A 20 24.91 -15.41 -21.05
N ALA A 21 25.85 -14.55 -21.48
CA ALA A 21 25.94 -13.15 -21.00
C ALA A 21 24.61 -12.36 -21.17
N ARG A 22 23.77 -12.77 -22.12
CA ARG A 22 22.43 -12.22 -22.37
C ARG A 22 21.42 -12.54 -21.26
N ASP A 23 21.62 -13.66 -20.54
CA ASP A 23 20.73 -14.03 -19.42
C ASP A 23 20.86 -13.03 -18.26
N GLY A 24 22.06 -12.48 -18.01
CA GLY A 24 22.30 -11.49 -16.98
C GLY A 24 21.53 -10.19 -17.20
N SER A 25 21.47 -9.70 -18.45
CA SER A 25 20.72 -8.49 -18.77
C SER A 25 19.22 -8.68 -18.62
N LEU A 26 18.70 -9.86 -18.97
CA LEU A 26 17.29 -10.20 -18.79
C LEU A 26 16.92 -10.26 -17.30
N VAL A 27 17.73 -10.95 -16.50
CA VAL A 27 17.54 -11.03 -15.04
C VAL A 27 17.55 -9.65 -14.41
N PHE A 28 18.47 -8.78 -14.85
CA PHE A 28 18.54 -7.39 -14.37
C PHE A 28 17.27 -6.61 -14.68
N VAL A 29 16.79 -6.64 -15.93
CA VAL A 29 15.56 -5.93 -16.32
C VAL A 29 14.35 -6.43 -15.53
N VAL A 30 14.21 -7.75 -15.40
CA VAL A 30 13.10 -8.34 -14.62
C VAL A 30 13.24 -7.99 -13.14
N ALA A 31 14.46 -7.96 -12.59
CA ALA A 31 14.71 -7.56 -11.21
C ALA A 31 14.30 -6.11 -10.93
N VAL A 32 14.62 -5.19 -11.87
CA VAL A 32 14.19 -3.79 -11.77
C VAL A 32 12.66 -3.67 -11.83
N LEU A 33 12.00 -4.41 -12.72
CA LEU A 33 10.54 -4.43 -12.78
C LEU A 33 9.92 -4.98 -11.49
N CYS A 34 10.44 -6.07 -10.95
CA CYS A 34 10.02 -6.61 -9.66
C CYS A 34 10.25 -5.64 -8.50
N PHE A 35 11.38 -4.95 -8.50
CA PHE A 35 11.71 -3.91 -7.53
C PHE A 35 10.68 -2.77 -7.56
N LEU A 36 10.36 -2.24 -8.75
CA LEU A 36 9.35 -1.20 -8.90
C LEU A 36 7.94 -1.67 -8.49
N ALA A 37 7.58 -2.91 -8.82
CA ALA A 37 6.32 -3.50 -8.39
C ALA A 37 6.23 -3.60 -6.85
N CYS A 38 7.30 -4.05 -6.21
CA CYS A 38 7.37 -4.14 -4.75
C CYS A 38 7.35 -2.76 -4.07
N LEU A 39 8.05 -1.76 -4.63
CA LEU A 39 7.99 -0.38 -4.13
C LEU A 39 6.58 0.19 -4.25
N THR A 40 5.90 -0.05 -5.38
CA THR A 40 4.51 0.39 -5.57
C THR A 40 3.57 -0.25 -4.53
N ALA A 41 3.75 -1.55 -4.24
CA ALA A 41 2.98 -2.24 -3.21
C ALA A 41 3.24 -1.66 -1.80
N LEU A 42 4.51 -1.40 -1.45
CA LEU A 42 4.87 -0.78 -0.17
C LEU A 42 4.30 0.65 -0.05
N ALA A 43 4.37 1.45 -1.12
CA ALA A 43 3.79 2.79 -1.14
C ALA A 43 2.26 2.77 -0.98
N ALA A 44 1.57 1.83 -1.62
CA ALA A 44 0.13 1.64 -1.46
C ALA A 44 -0.25 1.25 -0.03
N LEU A 45 0.50 0.34 0.60
CA LEU A 45 0.30 -0.04 2.00
C LEU A 45 0.56 1.14 2.94
N ALA A 46 1.61 1.91 2.71
CA ALA A 46 1.91 3.10 3.50
C ALA A 46 0.79 4.15 3.38
N SER A 47 0.28 4.41 2.18
CA SER A 47 -0.83 5.36 1.96
C SER A 47 -2.12 4.92 2.66
N THR A 48 -2.48 3.64 2.59
CA THR A 48 -3.67 3.13 3.27
C THR A 48 -3.53 3.18 4.79
N ARG A 49 -2.36 2.90 5.34
CA ARG A 49 -2.10 3.05 6.77
C ARG A 49 -2.12 4.50 7.22
N ALA A 50 -1.54 5.42 6.45
CA ALA A 50 -1.62 6.84 6.75
C ALA A 50 -3.08 7.30 6.80
N ALA A 51 -3.88 6.92 5.80
CA ALA A 51 -5.29 7.25 5.75
C ALA A 51 -6.06 6.69 6.96
N THR A 52 -5.88 5.40 7.29
CA THR A 52 -6.56 4.78 8.44
C THR A 52 -6.10 5.36 9.78
N GLY A 53 -4.83 5.71 9.92
CA GLY A 53 -4.30 6.36 11.11
C GLY A 53 -4.91 7.75 11.32
N TRP A 54 -4.98 8.56 10.28
CA TRP A 54 -5.58 9.89 10.35
C TRP A 54 -7.09 9.84 10.57
N THR A 55 -7.80 8.95 9.88
CA THR A 55 -9.25 8.81 10.09
C THR A 55 -9.56 8.34 11.52
N ALA A 56 -8.77 7.42 12.09
CA ALA A 56 -8.96 6.98 13.45
C ALA A 56 -8.76 8.11 14.48
N GLN A 57 -7.78 9.00 14.28
CA GLN A 57 -7.59 10.17 15.14
C GLN A 57 -8.74 11.17 15.01
N LEU A 58 -9.21 11.42 13.80
CA LEU A 58 -10.32 12.35 13.55
C LEU A 58 -11.67 11.80 14.03
N THR A 59 -11.89 10.49 13.93
CA THR A 59 -13.14 9.83 14.35
C THR A 59 -13.25 9.75 15.88
N GLY A 60 -12.12 9.74 16.59
CA GLY A 60 -12.07 9.68 18.06
C GLY A 60 -12.35 11.02 18.75
N SER A 61 -12.44 12.13 18.01
CA SER A 61 -12.66 13.45 18.59
C SER A 61 -13.63 14.28 17.74
N ALA A 62 -14.43 15.12 18.41
CA ALA A 62 -15.25 16.12 17.76
C ALA A 62 -15.15 17.44 18.53
N THR A 63 -15.37 18.54 17.84
CA THR A 63 -15.38 19.86 18.46
C THR A 63 -16.74 20.50 18.27
N VAL A 64 -17.28 21.05 19.35
CA VAL A 64 -18.54 21.76 19.33
C VAL A 64 -18.28 23.24 19.58
N VAL A 65 -18.70 24.08 18.63
CA VAL A 65 -18.62 25.53 18.74
C VAL A 65 -19.94 26.03 19.33
N VAL A 66 -19.87 26.52 20.58
CA VAL A 66 -21.04 27.03 21.30
C VAL A 66 -21.19 28.52 21.07
N ARG A 67 -22.40 28.94 20.68
CA ARG A 67 -22.79 30.35 20.55
C ARG A 67 -23.63 30.75 21.73
N PRO A 68 -23.12 31.60 22.65
CA PRO A 68 -23.91 32.02 23.81
C PRO A 68 -25.08 32.92 23.36
N ARG A 69 -26.21 32.78 24.04
CA ARG A 69 -27.34 33.69 23.85
C ARG A 69 -27.07 35.04 24.55
N ALA A 70 -27.75 36.08 24.13
CA ALA A 70 -27.54 37.43 24.62
C ALA A 70 -27.70 37.60 26.16
N SER A 71 -28.40 36.68 26.81
CA SER A 71 -28.64 36.69 28.27
C SER A 71 -27.80 35.69 29.06
N GLU A 72 -26.86 34.95 28.41
CA GLU A 72 -26.11 33.85 29.02
C GLU A 72 -24.62 34.12 28.95
N SER A 73 -23.88 33.80 30.05
CA SER A 73 -22.44 33.88 30.01
C SER A 73 -21.87 32.78 29.08
N PRO A 74 -20.84 33.11 28.29
CA PRO A 74 -20.22 32.13 27.37
C PRO A 74 -19.75 30.86 28.07
N ASP A 75 -19.25 30.97 29.29
CA ASP A 75 -18.74 29.86 30.08
C ASP A 75 -19.87 28.95 30.58
N SER A 76 -21.03 29.53 30.99
CA SER A 76 -22.19 28.73 31.40
C SER A 76 -22.83 27.99 30.23
N ALA A 77 -22.85 28.61 29.04
CA ALA A 77 -23.33 27.95 27.83
C ALA A 77 -22.46 26.74 27.45
N ALA A 78 -21.12 26.90 27.51
CA ALA A 78 -20.18 25.82 27.23
C ALA A 78 -20.26 24.70 28.27
N ALA A 79 -20.38 25.03 29.56
CA ALA A 79 -20.54 24.03 30.62
C ALA A 79 -21.81 23.20 30.43
N ARG A 80 -22.93 23.86 30.12
CA ARG A 80 -24.22 23.17 29.87
C ARG A 80 -24.15 22.31 28.58
N ALA A 81 -23.45 22.77 27.55
CA ALA A 81 -23.21 21.97 26.36
C ALA A 81 -22.39 20.71 26.68
N ALA A 82 -21.31 20.84 27.46
CA ALA A 82 -20.48 19.73 27.88
C ALA A 82 -21.25 18.72 28.75
N GLU A 83 -22.07 19.19 29.70
CA GLU A 83 -22.90 18.34 30.54
C GLU A 83 -23.94 17.57 29.71
N THR A 84 -24.62 18.26 28.77
CA THR A 84 -25.58 17.61 27.88
C THR A 84 -24.94 16.53 27.02
N LEU A 85 -23.73 16.81 26.49
CA LEU A 85 -23.04 15.91 25.58
C LEU A 85 -22.40 14.72 26.33
N SER A 86 -21.98 14.88 27.57
CA SER A 86 -21.45 13.78 28.39
C SER A 86 -22.49 12.67 28.67
N GLY A 87 -23.77 12.97 28.59
CA GLY A 87 -24.88 12.00 28.71
C GLY A 87 -25.21 11.27 27.39
N VAL A 88 -24.59 11.62 26.28
CA VAL A 88 -24.90 11.04 24.96
C VAL A 88 -24.13 9.72 24.77
N ARG A 89 -24.84 8.66 24.35
CA ARG A 89 -24.23 7.37 24.07
C ARG A 89 -23.19 7.49 22.97
N GLY A 90 -21.97 7.02 23.23
CA GLY A 90 -20.84 7.10 22.29
C GLY A 90 -19.94 8.32 22.50
N VAL A 91 -20.19 9.11 23.54
CA VAL A 91 -19.29 10.13 24.07
C VAL A 91 -18.61 9.56 25.31
N THR A 92 -17.29 9.54 25.35
CA THR A 92 -16.50 9.08 26.49
C THR A 92 -16.25 10.23 27.45
N GLU A 93 -15.95 11.40 26.92
CA GLU A 93 -15.70 12.59 27.69
C GLU A 93 -16.11 13.85 26.92
N ALA A 94 -16.64 14.84 27.61
CA ALA A 94 -16.97 16.16 27.07
C ALA A 94 -16.39 17.23 27.99
N ARG A 95 -15.53 18.09 27.46
CA ARG A 95 -14.87 19.16 28.22
C ARG A 95 -15.06 20.51 27.56
N ALA A 96 -15.59 21.46 28.32
CA ALA A 96 -15.54 22.87 27.90
C ALA A 96 -14.11 23.37 27.95
N LEU A 97 -13.62 23.93 26.83
CA LEU A 97 -12.27 24.47 26.76
C LEU A 97 -12.24 25.84 27.47
N PRO A 98 -11.35 26.02 28.48
CA PRO A 98 -11.17 27.31 29.15
C PRO A 98 -10.77 28.43 28.16
N LYS A 99 -11.16 29.67 28.49
CA LYS A 99 -10.92 30.83 27.62
C LYS A 99 -9.43 31.01 27.29
N ASP A 100 -8.58 30.91 28.28
CA ASP A 100 -7.12 31.01 28.18
C ASP A 100 -6.52 29.99 27.20
N LYS A 101 -7.03 28.77 27.21
CA LYS A 101 -6.61 27.74 26.26
C LYS A 101 -7.10 28.00 24.83
N ALA A 102 -8.35 28.46 24.68
CA ALA A 102 -8.88 28.83 23.37
C ALA A 102 -8.11 30.02 22.77
N GLU A 103 -7.77 31.00 23.57
CA GLU A 103 -6.94 32.15 23.17
C GLU A 103 -5.52 31.74 22.80
N ALA A 104 -4.91 30.85 23.56
CA ALA A 104 -3.56 30.31 23.25
C ALA A 104 -3.51 29.58 21.89
N LEU A 105 -4.60 28.95 21.45
CA LEU A 105 -4.69 28.33 20.12
C LEU A 105 -4.75 29.37 18.98
N LEU A 106 -5.27 30.56 19.26
CA LEU A 106 -5.40 31.65 18.28
C LEU A 106 -4.15 32.56 18.25
N GLU A 107 -3.38 32.61 19.33
CA GLU A 107 -2.18 33.47 19.47
C GLU A 107 -1.22 33.38 18.27
N PRO A 108 -0.88 32.18 17.72
CA PRO A 108 0.02 32.07 16.57
C PRO A 108 -0.50 32.67 15.27
N TRP A 109 -1.84 32.86 15.15
CA TRP A 109 -2.49 33.30 13.93
C TRP A 109 -2.83 34.79 13.93
N ILE A 110 -3.24 35.34 15.07
CA ILE A 110 -3.73 36.71 15.17
C ILE A 110 -2.86 37.62 16.04
N GLY A 111 -1.83 37.06 16.72
CA GLY A 111 -0.96 37.81 17.62
C GLY A 111 -1.62 38.15 18.95
N ARG A 112 -0.81 38.44 19.96
CA ARG A 112 -1.28 38.81 21.32
C ARG A 112 -2.08 40.10 21.36
N GLU A 113 -1.72 41.07 20.53
CA GLU A 113 -2.36 42.39 20.53
C GLU A 113 -3.83 42.30 20.09
N ALA A 114 -4.17 41.40 19.17
CA ALA A 114 -5.55 41.20 18.73
C ALA A 114 -6.42 40.43 19.74
N LEU A 115 -5.79 39.64 20.62
CA LEU A 115 -6.48 38.91 21.69
C LEU A 115 -6.89 39.83 22.86
N VAL A 116 -6.17 40.93 23.06
CA VAL A 116 -6.48 41.95 24.09
C VAL A 116 -7.66 42.83 23.66
N ALA A 117 -7.91 43.01 22.37
CA ALA A 117 -9.10 43.67 21.87
C ALA A 117 -10.29 42.69 22.01
N ASP A 118 -11.22 42.96 22.89
CA ASP A 118 -12.41 42.20 23.29
C ASP A 118 -13.14 41.48 22.14
N LEU A 119 -12.41 40.58 21.44
CA LEU A 119 -12.95 39.77 20.36
C LEU A 119 -13.89 38.74 20.96
N PRO A 120 -15.11 38.59 20.44
CA PRO A 120 -16.04 37.56 20.87
C PRO A 120 -15.53 36.18 20.41
N VAL A 121 -14.61 35.59 21.18
CA VAL A 121 -14.11 34.23 20.95
C VAL A 121 -15.23 33.24 21.27
N PRO A 122 -15.69 32.43 20.31
CA PRO A 122 -16.67 31.39 20.59
C PRO A 122 -16.10 30.37 21.59
N ARG A 123 -16.96 29.83 22.44
CA ARG A 123 -16.56 28.78 23.36
C ARG A 123 -16.54 27.44 22.63
N LEU A 124 -15.51 26.66 22.91
CA LEU A 124 -15.30 25.35 22.33
C LEU A 124 -15.55 24.25 23.39
N VAL A 125 -16.22 23.22 22.99
CA VAL A 125 -16.34 21.99 23.77
C VAL A 125 -15.68 20.88 22.97
N THR A 126 -14.63 20.28 23.54
CA THR A 126 -13.95 19.12 22.98
C THR A 126 -14.64 17.84 23.46
N LEU A 127 -14.84 16.91 22.54
CA LEU A 127 -15.47 15.62 22.79
C LEU A 127 -14.48 14.52 22.46
N ASP A 128 -14.34 13.58 23.38
CA ASP A 128 -13.70 12.30 23.10
C ASP A 128 -14.82 11.26 22.86
N LEU A 129 -14.78 10.62 21.69
CA LEU A 129 -15.77 9.67 21.25
C LEU A 129 -15.31 8.23 21.48
N ASP A 130 -16.25 7.32 21.78
CA ASP A 130 -15.93 5.89 21.91
C ASP A 130 -15.46 5.33 20.56
N PRO A 131 -14.21 4.82 20.44
CA PRO A 131 -13.69 4.28 19.19
C PRO A 131 -14.50 3.10 18.63
N ARG A 132 -15.28 2.41 19.48
CA ARG A 132 -16.07 1.24 19.08
C ARG A 132 -17.47 1.61 18.57
N ALA A 133 -18.03 2.70 19.07
CA ALA A 133 -19.36 3.15 18.72
C ALA A 133 -19.47 4.68 18.86
N PRO A 134 -18.79 5.46 18.02
CA PRO A 134 -18.76 6.91 18.16
C PRO A 134 -20.14 7.52 17.92
N ALA A 135 -20.47 8.54 18.73
CA ALA A 135 -21.68 9.32 18.52
C ALA A 135 -21.62 10.05 17.18
N THR A 136 -22.69 10.00 16.40
CA THR A 136 -22.75 10.72 15.13
C THR A 136 -23.00 12.20 15.34
N ALA A 137 -22.53 13.07 14.45
CA ALA A 137 -22.81 14.50 14.50
C ALA A 137 -24.31 14.81 14.56
N ALA A 138 -25.14 14.03 13.86
CA ALA A 138 -26.59 14.17 13.91
C ALA A 138 -27.15 13.88 15.32
N THR A 139 -26.62 12.88 16.02
CA THR A 139 -27.04 12.55 17.39
C THR A 139 -26.62 13.64 18.38
N LEU A 140 -25.39 14.14 18.25
CA LEU A 140 -24.87 15.24 19.06
C LEU A 140 -25.63 16.54 18.82
N ALA A 141 -25.86 16.90 17.57
CA ALA A 141 -26.64 18.09 17.19
C ALA A 141 -28.10 18.01 17.69
N LYS A 142 -28.70 16.82 17.65
CA LYS A 142 -30.05 16.61 18.20
C LYS A 142 -30.06 16.80 19.72
N ALA A 143 -29.12 16.21 20.45
CA ALA A 143 -29.04 16.37 21.91
C ALA A 143 -28.86 17.84 22.32
N LEU A 144 -28.03 18.60 21.61
CA LEU A 144 -27.83 20.03 21.84
C LEU A 144 -29.11 20.82 21.55
N LYS A 145 -29.83 20.50 20.48
CA LYS A 145 -31.08 21.14 20.12
C LYS A 145 -32.18 20.85 21.15
N ASP A 146 -32.30 19.60 21.60
CA ASP A 146 -33.26 19.18 22.62
C ASP A 146 -33.00 19.86 23.98
N ALA A 147 -31.69 20.11 24.29
CA ALA A 147 -31.27 20.89 25.46
C ALA A 147 -31.33 22.41 25.24
N ASN A 148 -31.82 22.87 24.08
CA ASN A 148 -31.95 24.29 23.73
C ASN A 148 -30.61 25.04 23.77
N VAL A 149 -29.50 24.38 23.41
CA VAL A 149 -28.16 24.95 23.28
C VAL A 149 -27.91 25.31 21.80
N ASP A 150 -27.55 26.57 21.53
CA ASP A 150 -27.14 27.00 20.18
C ASP A 150 -25.67 26.65 19.97
N ALA A 151 -25.43 25.59 19.25
CA ALA A 151 -24.09 25.12 18.97
C ALA A 151 -24.00 24.40 17.64
N VAL A 152 -22.82 24.46 17.04
CA VAL A 152 -22.49 23.77 15.78
C VAL A 152 -21.48 22.66 16.06
N VAL A 153 -21.82 21.45 15.65
CA VAL A 153 -20.94 20.28 15.76
C VAL A 153 -20.07 20.23 14.53
N ASP A 154 -18.75 20.27 14.74
CA ASP A 154 -17.75 20.01 13.70
C ASP A 154 -17.19 18.58 13.92
N ASP A 155 -17.62 17.68 13.06
CA ASP A 155 -17.34 16.25 13.16
C ASP A 155 -16.30 15.75 12.17
N HIS A 156 -15.66 16.61 11.42
CA HIS A 156 -14.63 16.28 10.41
C HIS A 156 -15.10 15.23 9.37
N SER A 157 -16.36 14.82 9.36
CA SER A 157 -16.89 13.73 8.52
C SER A 157 -16.60 13.90 7.03
N ARG A 158 -16.63 15.13 6.54
CA ARG A 158 -16.32 15.46 5.14
C ARG A 158 -14.85 15.16 4.83
N TRP A 159 -13.94 15.55 5.72
CA TRP A 159 -12.50 15.28 5.58
C TRP A 159 -12.18 13.78 5.61
N ILE A 160 -12.83 13.04 6.50
CA ILE A 160 -12.69 11.58 6.59
C ILE A 160 -13.11 10.94 5.27
N ALA A 161 -14.26 11.31 4.71
CA ALA A 161 -14.74 10.77 3.45
C ALA A 161 -13.81 11.09 2.27
N ASP A 162 -13.21 12.28 2.25
CA ASP A 162 -12.27 12.67 1.20
C ASP A 162 -10.92 11.94 1.33
N ILE A 163 -10.41 11.77 2.55
CA ILE A 163 -9.19 10.97 2.82
C ILE A 163 -9.39 9.52 2.40
N GLU A 164 -10.53 8.91 2.77
CA GLU A 164 -10.85 7.54 2.35
C GLU A 164 -11.00 7.39 0.84
N ARG A 165 -11.60 8.39 0.18
CA ARG A 165 -11.73 8.40 -1.28
C ARG A 165 -10.36 8.50 -1.94
N ALA A 166 -9.50 9.39 -1.46
CA ALA A 166 -8.13 9.53 -1.95
C ALA A 166 -7.31 8.23 -1.75
N ALA A 167 -7.42 7.59 -0.58
CA ALA A 167 -6.76 6.33 -0.30
C ALA A 167 -7.24 5.20 -1.23
N ARG A 168 -8.54 5.11 -1.50
CA ARG A 168 -9.09 4.14 -2.47
C ARG A 168 -8.59 4.40 -3.89
N LEU A 169 -8.55 5.65 -4.33
CA LEU A 169 -8.00 6.00 -5.64
C LEU A 169 -6.51 5.64 -5.75
N ALA A 170 -5.72 5.91 -4.71
CA ALA A 170 -4.31 5.52 -4.66
C ALA A 170 -4.13 4.00 -4.74
N ALA A 171 -4.99 3.22 -4.06
CA ALA A 171 -4.97 1.76 -4.11
C ALA A 171 -5.30 1.24 -5.53
N TRP A 172 -6.32 1.79 -6.18
CA TRP A 172 -6.66 1.43 -7.56
C TRP A 172 -5.55 1.81 -8.55
N ALA A 173 -4.94 2.99 -8.38
CA ALA A 173 -3.79 3.40 -9.19
C ALA A 173 -2.61 2.44 -9.00
N ALA A 174 -2.32 2.01 -7.78
CA ALA A 174 -1.26 1.04 -7.50
C ALA A 174 -1.53 -0.31 -8.17
N ILE A 175 -2.78 -0.81 -8.16
CA ILE A 175 -3.18 -2.03 -8.88
C ILE A 175 -2.96 -1.86 -10.38
N GLY A 176 -3.33 -0.71 -10.95
CA GLY A 176 -3.11 -0.39 -12.35
C GLY A 176 -1.62 -0.39 -12.74
N VAL A 177 -0.79 0.26 -11.94
CA VAL A 177 0.68 0.29 -12.13
C VAL A 177 1.27 -1.11 -12.01
N PHE A 178 0.84 -1.91 -11.03
CA PHE A 178 1.27 -3.29 -10.88
C PHE A 178 0.91 -4.14 -12.11
N GLY A 179 -0.30 -3.97 -12.64
CA GLY A 179 -0.74 -4.63 -13.89
C GLY A 179 0.09 -4.24 -15.10
N LEU A 180 0.46 -2.96 -15.22
CA LEU A 180 1.36 -2.47 -16.28
C LEU A 180 2.75 -3.09 -16.16
N ILE A 181 3.32 -3.13 -14.97
CA ILE A 181 4.64 -3.74 -14.71
C ILE A 181 4.60 -5.23 -15.04
N ALA A 182 3.56 -5.95 -14.60
CA ALA A 182 3.41 -7.37 -14.91
C ALA A 182 3.29 -7.63 -16.42
N THR A 183 2.57 -6.79 -17.14
CA THR A 183 2.43 -6.86 -18.60
C THR A 183 3.75 -6.59 -19.30
N ALA A 184 4.50 -5.58 -18.86
CA ALA A 184 5.82 -5.27 -19.36
C ALA A 184 6.82 -6.44 -19.14
N ALA A 185 6.81 -7.02 -17.93
CA ALA A 185 7.63 -8.18 -17.62
C ALA A 185 7.28 -9.38 -18.51
N ALA A 186 5.98 -9.66 -18.69
CA ALA A 186 5.52 -10.72 -19.60
C ALA A 186 5.97 -10.48 -21.04
N ALA A 187 5.87 -9.25 -21.55
CA ALA A 187 6.33 -8.89 -22.90
C ALA A 187 7.84 -9.10 -23.09
N VAL A 188 8.64 -8.70 -22.10
CA VAL A 188 10.11 -8.93 -22.11
C VAL A 188 10.43 -10.42 -22.15
N ILE A 189 9.73 -11.24 -21.36
CA ILE A 189 9.91 -12.70 -21.34
C ILE A 189 9.48 -13.32 -22.68
N VAL A 190 8.36 -12.90 -23.24
CA VAL A 190 7.92 -13.37 -24.57
C VAL A 190 8.96 -13.06 -25.65
N PHE A 191 9.50 -11.83 -25.65
CA PHE A 191 10.55 -11.42 -26.58
C PHE A 191 11.82 -12.25 -26.38
N ALA A 192 12.27 -12.42 -25.14
CA ALA A 192 13.44 -13.23 -24.82
C ALA A 192 13.25 -14.71 -25.22
N THR A 193 12.06 -15.26 -24.99
CA THR A 193 11.73 -16.63 -25.40
C THR A 193 11.78 -16.80 -26.91
N ARG A 194 11.21 -15.86 -27.65
CA ARG A 194 11.28 -15.86 -29.14
C ARG A 194 12.71 -15.79 -29.63
N ALA A 195 13.48 -14.87 -29.10
CA ALA A 195 14.90 -14.70 -29.45
C ALA A 195 15.73 -15.96 -29.14
N ALA A 196 15.46 -16.60 -27.99
CA ALA A 196 16.14 -17.84 -27.61
C ALA A 196 15.78 -19.04 -28.51
N LEU A 197 14.52 -19.16 -28.91
CA LEU A 197 14.06 -20.19 -29.87
C LEU A 197 14.68 -19.98 -31.26
N THR A 198 14.66 -18.76 -31.76
CA THR A 198 15.26 -18.44 -33.09
C THR A 198 16.76 -18.66 -33.09
N ALA A 199 17.47 -18.28 -32.02
CA ALA A 199 18.92 -18.48 -31.90
C ALA A 199 19.34 -19.94 -31.82
N ARG A 200 18.40 -20.85 -31.53
CA ARG A 200 18.66 -22.29 -31.32
C ARG A 200 17.76 -23.17 -32.21
N HIS A 201 17.42 -22.65 -33.37
CA HIS A 201 16.53 -23.34 -34.31
C HIS A 201 17.02 -24.75 -34.62
N ASP A 202 18.36 -24.91 -34.86
CA ASP A 202 18.97 -26.22 -35.18
C ASP A 202 18.76 -27.25 -34.08
N ILE A 203 18.88 -26.84 -32.81
CA ILE A 203 18.66 -27.76 -31.65
C ILE A 203 17.19 -28.14 -31.55
N VAL A 204 16.28 -27.20 -31.76
CA VAL A 204 14.83 -27.43 -31.72
C VAL A 204 14.40 -28.35 -32.86
N GLU A 205 14.96 -28.17 -34.06
CA GLU A 205 14.72 -29.02 -35.24
C GLU A 205 15.16 -30.47 -34.98
N VAL A 206 16.37 -30.68 -34.48
CA VAL A 206 16.89 -32.03 -34.11
C VAL A 206 16.00 -32.66 -33.05
N LEU A 207 15.55 -31.92 -32.04
CA LEU A 207 14.63 -32.42 -31.02
C LEU A 207 13.27 -32.82 -31.63
N HIS A 208 12.76 -32.03 -32.55
CA HIS A 208 11.49 -32.33 -33.23
C HIS A 208 11.63 -33.58 -34.13
N LEU A 209 12.72 -33.70 -34.89
CA LEU A 209 13.03 -34.88 -35.69
C LEU A 209 13.26 -36.15 -34.84
N SER A 210 13.69 -35.99 -33.58
CA SER A 210 13.80 -37.12 -32.62
C SER A 210 12.48 -37.51 -31.97
N GLY A 211 11.34 -36.87 -32.31
CA GLY A 211 10.02 -37.16 -31.79
C GLY A 211 9.67 -36.52 -30.45
N ALA A 212 10.38 -35.48 -30.04
CA ALA A 212 10.06 -34.74 -28.81
C ALA A 212 8.74 -33.98 -29.00
N GLU A 213 7.81 -34.14 -28.05
CA GLU A 213 6.55 -33.41 -28.05
C GLU A 213 6.78 -31.89 -27.82
N ASP A 214 5.98 -31.05 -28.51
CA ASP A 214 6.00 -29.58 -28.31
C ASP A 214 5.85 -29.15 -26.87
N GLY A 215 5.06 -29.91 -26.09
CA GLY A 215 4.86 -29.69 -24.67
C GLY A 215 6.14 -29.87 -23.84
N PHE A 216 7.02 -30.80 -24.21
CA PHE A 216 8.30 -31.03 -23.55
C PHE A 216 9.25 -29.87 -23.79
N ILE A 217 9.37 -29.42 -25.06
CA ILE A 217 10.19 -28.28 -25.44
C ILE A 217 9.70 -27.01 -24.71
N ALA A 218 8.38 -26.75 -24.72
CA ALA A 218 7.80 -25.61 -24.03
C ALA A 218 8.08 -25.62 -22.51
N ASN A 219 8.00 -26.77 -21.85
CA ASN A 219 8.31 -26.91 -20.44
C ASN A 219 9.78 -26.59 -20.11
N LEU A 220 10.70 -26.94 -21.00
CA LEU A 220 12.12 -26.62 -20.80
C LEU A 220 12.37 -25.13 -20.74
N PHE A 221 11.78 -24.37 -21.67
CA PHE A 221 11.85 -22.90 -21.66
C PHE A 221 11.06 -22.28 -20.49
N GLN A 222 9.88 -22.82 -20.18
CA GLN A 222 9.10 -22.39 -19.03
C GLN A 222 9.91 -22.45 -17.75
N ASN A 223 10.52 -23.61 -17.46
CA ASN A 223 11.28 -23.81 -16.22
C ASN A 223 12.52 -22.89 -16.15
N ARG A 224 13.21 -22.68 -17.30
CA ARG A 224 14.37 -21.79 -17.37
C ARG A 224 13.97 -20.34 -17.05
N PHE A 225 12.97 -19.79 -17.75
CA PHE A 225 12.55 -18.41 -17.56
C PHE A 225 11.85 -18.18 -16.22
N ALA A 226 11.08 -19.15 -15.73
CA ALA A 226 10.52 -19.10 -14.39
C ALA A 226 11.60 -19.08 -13.31
N GLY A 227 12.64 -19.89 -13.44
CA GLY A 227 13.79 -19.87 -12.53
C GLY A 227 14.54 -18.55 -12.53
N MET A 228 14.81 -17.97 -13.71
CA MET A 228 15.45 -16.66 -13.83
C MET A 228 14.58 -15.55 -13.20
N ALA A 229 13.28 -15.56 -13.47
CA ALA A 229 12.35 -14.59 -12.91
C ALA A 229 12.18 -14.73 -11.39
N PHE A 230 12.27 -15.95 -10.86
CA PHE A 230 12.28 -16.19 -9.42
C PHE A 230 13.48 -15.50 -8.74
N PHE A 231 14.69 -15.71 -9.27
CA PHE A 231 15.88 -15.03 -8.75
C PHE A 231 15.84 -13.52 -8.93
N ALA A 232 15.32 -13.04 -10.08
CA ALA A 232 15.12 -11.63 -10.31
C ALA A 232 14.12 -11.02 -9.30
N GLY A 233 13.04 -11.75 -9.00
CA GLY A 233 12.05 -11.38 -7.99
C GLY A 233 12.62 -11.32 -6.57
N LEU A 234 13.53 -12.26 -6.22
CA LEU A 234 14.25 -12.22 -4.94
C LEU A 234 15.11 -10.96 -4.83
N LEU A 235 15.89 -10.64 -5.87
CA LEU A 235 16.75 -9.45 -5.87
C LEU A 235 15.92 -8.16 -5.81
N GLY A 236 14.86 -8.07 -6.63
CA GLY A 236 13.99 -6.90 -6.65
C GLY A 236 13.22 -6.74 -5.35
N GLY A 237 12.66 -7.83 -4.82
CA GLY A 237 11.93 -7.83 -3.54
C GLY A 237 12.82 -7.49 -2.34
N ALA A 238 14.03 -8.05 -2.28
CA ALA A 238 15.00 -7.73 -1.24
C ALA A 238 15.42 -6.26 -1.29
N GLY A 239 15.69 -5.72 -2.50
CA GLY A 239 16.01 -4.31 -2.69
C GLY A 239 14.89 -3.38 -2.21
N ALA A 240 13.64 -3.69 -2.54
CA ALA A 240 12.48 -2.93 -2.09
C ALA A 240 12.29 -3.01 -0.56
N ALA A 241 12.47 -4.20 0.02
CA ALA A 241 12.40 -4.38 1.47
C ALA A 241 13.51 -3.59 2.20
N MET A 242 14.73 -3.54 1.66
CA MET A 242 15.82 -2.72 2.22
C MET A 242 15.49 -1.23 2.19
N ILE A 243 14.94 -0.73 1.08
CA ILE A 243 14.52 0.67 1.01
C ILE A 243 13.38 0.97 1.99
N GLY A 244 12.39 0.07 2.07
CA GLY A 244 11.30 0.19 3.05
C GLY A 244 11.80 0.18 4.50
N ALA A 245 12.76 -0.69 4.83
CA ALA A 245 13.40 -0.73 6.14
C ALA A 245 14.20 0.56 6.43
N GLY A 246 14.96 1.05 5.44
CA GLY A 246 15.69 2.32 5.54
C GLY A 246 14.75 3.50 5.76
N ALA A 247 13.68 3.60 4.98
CA ALA A 247 12.66 4.65 5.15
C ALA A 247 12.02 4.62 6.54
N ARG A 248 11.75 3.41 7.07
CA ARG A 248 11.25 3.25 8.43
C ARG A 248 12.25 3.72 9.50
N LEU A 249 13.52 3.34 9.39
CA LEU A 249 14.55 3.73 10.36
C LEU A 249 14.77 5.25 10.38
N VAL A 250 14.73 5.90 9.22
CA VAL A 250 14.86 7.35 9.11
C VAL A 250 13.59 8.07 9.57
N GLY A 251 12.41 7.52 9.27
CA GLY A 251 11.11 8.13 9.65
C GLY A 251 10.69 7.88 11.10
N GLY A 252 11.31 6.95 11.82
CA GLY A 252 10.99 6.61 13.22
C GLY A 252 11.58 7.54 14.28
N GLY A 253 12.38 8.54 13.90
CA GLY A 253 12.88 9.60 14.80
C GLY A 253 11.85 10.71 14.96
N GLN A 254 11.71 11.25 16.16
CA GLN A 254 10.81 12.33 16.58
C GLN A 254 10.97 13.61 15.74
N GLY A 255 10.58 13.60 14.49
CA GLY A 255 10.67 14.77 13.62
C GLY A 255 9.58 14.76 12.57
N LEU A 256 8.83 15.84 12.57
CA LEU A 256 7.94 16.32 11.50
C LEU A 256 7.36 15.22 10.58
N THR A 257 6.18 14.79 10.92
CA THR A 257 5.26 13.97 10.15
C THR A 257 5.65 12.50 9.96
N PRO A 258 4.82 11.57 10.35
CA PRO A 258 4.91 10.18 9.91
C PRO A 258 4.51 10.11 8.43
N VAL A 259 5.40 10.55 7.53
CA VAL A 259 5.11 10.62 6.09
C VAL A 259 4.83 9.24 5.50
N LEU A 260 5.36 8.17 6.14
CA LEU A 260 5.17 6.80 5.70
C LEU A 260 5.10 5.85 6.91
N PRO A 261 3.91 5.62 7.48
CA PRO A 261 3.75 4.70 8.62
C PRO A 261 3.84 3.24 8.15
N LEU A 262 5.05 2.79 7.81
CA LEU A 262 5.33 1.39 7.49
C LEU A 262 5.51 0.59 8.79
N ALA A 263 4.75 -0.48 8.97
CA ALA A 263 4.99 -1.46 10.02
C ALA A 263 6.03 -2.50 9.56
N TRP A 264 6.70 -3.18 10.52
CA TRP A 264 7.62 -4.27 10.17
C TRP A 264 6.93 -5.39 9.37
N ILE A 265 5.66 -5.62 9.60
CA ILE A 265 4.86 -6.61 8.88
C ILE A 265 4.69 -6.25 7.39
N ASP A 266 4.72 -4.95 7.03
CA ASP A 266 4.56 -4.51 5.65
C ASP A 266 5.79 -4.84 4.81
N LEU A 267 6.96 -4.99 5.43
CA LEU A 267 8.18 -5.43 4.78
C LEU A 267 8.11 -6.90 4.29
N LEU A 268 7.08 -7.64 4.70
CA LEU A 268 6.78 -8.96 4.16
C LEU A 268 5.98 -8.90 2.84
N ALA A 269 5.46 -7.74 2.47
CA ALA A 269 4.70 -7.57 1.22
C ALA A 269 5.49 -7.95 -0.05
N PRO A 270 6.81 -7.73 -0.16
CA PRO A 270 7.63 -8.23 -1.26
C PRO A 270 7.83 -9.76 -1.29
N LEU A 271 7.53 -10.48 -0.20
CA LEU A 271 7.79 -11.93 -0.09
C LEU A 271 7.15 -12.78 -1.20
N PRO A 272 5.90 -12.55 -1.63
CA PRO A 272 5.30 -13.30 -2.73
C PRO A 272 5.83 -12.92 -4.12
N CYS A 273 6.59 -11.82 -4.25
CA CYS A 273 7.07 -11.33 -5.54
C CYS A 273 7.86 -12.37 -6.35
N PRO A 274 8.80 -13.15 -5.80
CA PRO A 274 9.54 -14.16 -6.55
C PRO A 274 8.63 -15.22 -7.15
N LEU A 275 7.59 -15.64 -6.41
CA LEU A 275 6.62 -16.65 -6.87
C LEU A 275 5.74 -16.09 -7.98
N VAL A 276 5.25 -14.86 -7.82
CA VAL A 276 4.43 -14.18 -8.84
C VAL A 276 5.25 -13.95 -10.10
N ALA A 277 6.49 -13.48 -9.98
CA ALA A 277 7.39 -13.27 -11.11
C ALA A 277 7.66 -14.59 -11.88
N ALA A 278 7.95 -15.68 -11.14
CA ALA A 278 8.17 -17.00 -11.74
C ALA A 278 6.91 -17.50 -12.48
N LEU A 279 5.73 -17.29 -11.90
CA LEU A 279 4.46 -17.71 -12.47
C LEU A 279 4.14 -16.93 -13.75
N VAL A 280 4.25 -15.62 -13.73
CA VAL A 280 4.03 -14.75 -14.91
C VAL A 280 5.03 -15.09 -16.01
N ALA A 281 6.31 -15.23 -15.69
CA ALA A 281 7.35 -15.60 -16.65
C ALA A 281 7.13 -17.01 -17.23
N GLY A 282 6.76 -17.98 -16.39
CA GLY A 282 6.47 -19.33 -16.81
C GLY A 282 5.30 -19.41 -17.78
N ILE A 283 4.19 -18.72 -17.48
CA ILE A 283 3.02 -18.66 -18.36
C ILE A 283 3.39 -17.96 -19.68
N ALA A 284 4.07 -16.82 -19.62
CA ALA A 284 4.47 -16.06 -20.80
C ALA A 284 5.41 -16.86 -21.70
N ALA A 285 6.42 -17.52 -21.15
CA ALA A 285 7.35 -18.37 -21.88
C ALA A 285 6.67 -19.55 -22.53
N ARG A 286 5.77 -20.26 -21.79
CA ARG A 286 5.02 -21.39 -22.32
C ARG A 286 4.12 -20.96 -23.48
N ALA A 287 3.37 -19.88 -23.31
CA ALA A 287 2.48 -19.35 -24.35
C ALA A 287 3.25 -18.95 -25.62
N ALA A 288 4.42 -18.31 -25.45
CA ALA A 288 5.29 -17.93 -26.57
C ALA A 288 5.86 -19.14 -27.31
N SER A 289 6.37 -20.13 -26.54
CA SER A 289 6.94 -21.37 -27.12
C SER A 289 5.92 -22.16 -27.91
N LEU A 290 4.74 -22.42 -27.34
CA LEU A 290 3.67 -23.18 -28.02
C LEU A 290 3.15 -22.49 -29.27
N ARG A 291 3.07 -21.14 -29.27
CA ARG A 291 2.65 -20.41 -30.48
C ARG A 291 3.67 -20.51 -31.60
N LEU A 292 4.97 -20.47 -31.27
CA LEU A 292 6.04 -20.58 -32.26
C LEU A 292 6.17 -21.99 -32.80
N LEU A 293 6.12 -23.02 -31.93
CA LEU A 293 6.20 -24.43 -32.36
C LEU A 293 5.04 -24.82 -33.29
N ARG A 294 3.82 -24.35 -33.01
CA ARG A 294 2.65 -24.57 -33.88
C ARG A 294 2.72 -23.80 -35.21
N ALA A 295 3.56 -22.81 -35.34
CA ALA A 295 3.76 -22.04 -36.57
C ALA A 295 4.91 -22.59 -37.44
N MET A 296 5.65 -23.58 -36.94
CA MET A 296 6.65 -24.31 -37.70
C MET A 296 5.93 -25.39 -38.54
N PRO A 297 6.19 -25.50 -39.85
CA PRO A 297 5.56 -26.51 -40.71
C PRO A 297 6.04 -27.91 -40.39
#